data_e4ecd795fe7a2470bcb7a55bde6bcd98
#
_entry.id   e4ecd795fe7a2470bcb7a55bde6bcd98
#
_cell.length_a   1.000
_cell.length_b   1.000
_cell.length_c   1.000
_cell.angle_alpha   90.00
_cell.angle_beta   90.00
_cell.angle_gamma   90.00
#
_symmetry.space_group_name_H-M   'P 1'
#
loop_
_entity.id
_entity.type
_entity.pdbx_description
1 polymer ?
#
loop_
_entity_poly.entity_id
_entity_poly.type
_entity_poly.pdbx_seq_one_letter_code
_entity_poly.pdbx_strand_id
1 'polypeptide(L)'
;MISDILAATGVPCRRSRFPQPAADTYAVYTDDVSASGADNVNCIFAHSVTVELYEPAPDDAAEAALEGQLNARGIPWDKQDRYWLQAEQRYQVIYDFDYVEKRRL
;
A
#
# COMPACT_ATOMS: atom_id res chain seq x y z
N MET A 1 -0.14 -1.35 11.10
CA MET A 1 -1.42 -1.24 10.38
C MET A 1 -1.30 -1.48 8.89
N ILE A 2 -0.35 -0.84 8.20
CA ILE A 2 -0.20 -1.08 6.76
C ILE A 2 0.12 -2.54 6.43
N SER A 3 0.93 -3.20 7.22
CA SER A 3 1.25 -4.61 7.03
C SER A 3 0.01 -5.51 7.17
N ASP A 4 -0.91 -5.15 8.06
CA ASP A 4 -2.16 -5.90 8.23
C ASP A 4 -3.08 -5.73 7.03
N ILE A 5 -3.16 -4.51 6.50
CA ILE A 5 -3.95 -4.21 5.30
C ILE A 5 -3.44 -5.04 4.13
N LEU A 6 -2.13 -5.02 3.90
CA LEU A 6 -1.53 -5.71 2.76
C LEU A 6 -1.57 -7.23 2.92
N ALA A 7 -1.35 -7.74 4.13
CA ALA A 7 -1.47 -9.18 4.39
C ALA A 7 -2.87 -9.70 4.09
N ALA A 8 -3.90 -8.91 4.38
CA ALA A 8 -5.28 -9.30 4.13
C ALA A 8 -5.64 -9.37 2.65
N THR A 9 -4.85 -8.78 1.75
CA THR A 9 -5.09 -8.86 0.31
C THR A 9 -4.72 -10.22 -0.28
N GLY A 10 -3.85 -10.97 0.38
CA GLY A 10 -3.32 -12.23 -0.13
C GLY A 10 -2.24 -12.04 -1.20
N VAL A 11 -1.88 -10.82 -1.55
CA VAL A 11 -0.83 -10.52 -2.53
C VAL A 11 0.51 -10.43 -1.81
N PRO A 12 1.58 -11.08 -2.33
CA PRO A 12 2.92 -10.93 -1.75
C PRO A 12 3.35 -9.46 -1.72
N CYS A 13 3.76 -8.97 -0.56
CA CYS A 13 4.10 -7.56 -0.36
C CYS A 13 5.46 -7.42 0.29
N ARG A 14 6.21 -6.39 -0.13
CA ARG A 14 7.48 -6.02 0.50
C ARG A 14 7.56 -4.50 0.63
N ARG A 15 8.21 -4.05 1.70
CA ARG A 15 8.48 -2.64 1.90
C ARG A 15 9.65 -2.22 1.02
N SER A 16 9.53 -1.07 0.37
CA SER A 16 10.52 -0.42 -0.49
C SER A 16 10.83 -1.15 -1.79
N ARG A 17 11.09 -2.46 -1.77
CA ARG A 17 11.35 -3.22 -2.99
C ARG A 17 11.25 -4.72 -2.75
N PHE A 18 11.02 -5.45 -3.82
CA PHE A 18 11.19 -6.91 -3.84
C PHE A 18 12.62 -7.22 -4.25
N PRO A 19 13.33 -8.12 -3.54
CA PRO A 19 14.68 -8.55 -3.95
C PRO A 19 14.71 -9.21 -5.31
N GLN A 20 13.67 -9.98 -5.64
CA GLN A 20 13.47 -10.63 -6.94
C GLN A 20 12.00 -10.52 -7.31
N PRO A 21 11.68 -10.18 -8.58
CA PRO A 21 10.29 -10.14 -9.02
C PRO A 21 9.62 -11.50 -8.88
N ALA A 22 8.41 -11.51 -8.32
CA ALA A 22 7.59 -12.72 -8.28
C ALA A 22 7.00 -13.00 -9.66
N ALA A 23 6.64 -14.27 -9.92
CA ALA A 23 6.03 -14.65 -11.21
C ALA A 23 4.62 -14.07 -11.37
N ASP A 24 3.87 -14.01 -10.28
CA ASP A 24 2.50 -13.48 -10.24
C ASP A 24 2.48 -12.03 -9.77
N THR A 25 1.28 -11.51 -9.55
CA THR A 25 1.09 -10.16 -8.99
C THR A 25 1.78 -10.04 -7.63
N TYR A 26 2.52 -8.96 -7.46
CA TYR A 26 3.14 -8.63 -6.18
C TYR A 26 3.01 -7.13 -5.93
N ALA A 27 3.24 -6.74 -4.69
CA ALA A 27 3.15 -5.34 -4.27
C ALA A 27 4.42 -4.88 -3.58
N VAL A 28 4.74 -3.62 -3.82
CA VAL A 28 5.80 -2.90 -3.10
C VAL A 28 5.13 -1.69 -2.47
N TYR A 29 5.49 -1.36 -1.24
CA TYR A 29 4.94 -0.18 -0.61
C TYR A 29 6.02 0.65 0.06
N THR A 30 5.74 1.95 0.17
CA THR A 30 6.52 2.88 0.97
C THR A 30 5.58 3.57 1.95
N ASP A 31 6.10 3.92 3.11
CA ASP A 31 5.32 4.53 4.18
C ASP A 31 6.14 5.66 4.78
N ASP A 32 5.77 6.88 4.43
CA ASP A 32 6.38 8.08 4.99
C ASP A 32 5.61 8.47 6.27
N VAL A 33 6.30 8.51 7.38
CA VAL A 33 5.68 8.73 8.69
C VAL A 33 6.17 10.03 9.28
N SER A 34 5.25 10.87 9.73
CA SER A 34 5.57 12.02 10.56
C SER A 34 4.88 11.88 11.93
N ALA A 35 5.61 12.24 12.98
CA ALA A 35 5.09 12.16 14.33
C ALA A 35 4.88 13.55 14.89
N SER A 36 3.74 13.77 15.53
CA SER A 36 3.48 15.00 16.27
C SER A 36 3.08 14.65 17.70
N GLY A 37 3.80 15.20 18.67
CA GLY A 37 3.49 14.98 20.06
C GLY A 37 2.40 15.96 20.51
N ALA A 38 1.26 15.42 20.87
CA ALA A 38 0.18 16.24 21.39
C ALA A 38 0.42 16.57 22.88
N ASP A 39 0.98 15.62 23.63
CA ASP A 39 1.32 15.78 25.04
C ASP A 39 2.36 14.73 25.44
N ASN A 40 2.62 14.59 26.73
CA ASN A 40 3.62 13.63 27.23
C ASN A 40 3.15 12.17 27.21
N VAL A 41 1.91 11.92 26.86
CA VAL A 41 1.31 10.58 26.93
C VAL A 41 0.95 10.04 25.57
N ASN A 42 0.53 10.90 24.65
CA ASN A 42 0.05 10.50 23.33
C ASN A 42 0.91 11.07 22.22
N CYS A 43 1.09 10.28 21.17
CA CYS A 43 1.75 10.70 19.95
C CYS A 43 0.87 10.34 18.76
N ILE A 44 0.78 11.26 17.82
CA ILE A 44 0.04 11.08 16.57
C ILE A 44 1.03 10.82 15.47
N PHE A 45 0.84 9.70 14.78
CA PHE A 45 1.64 9.32 13.62
C PHE A 45 0.80 9.46 12.37
N ALA A 46 1.21 10.37 11.49
CA ALA A 46 0.58 10.54 10.18
C ALA A 46 1.37 9.74 9.14
N HIS A 47 0.68 8.83 8.49
CA HIS A 47 1.26 7.95 7.48
C HIS A 47 0.83 8.39 6.09
N SER A 48 1.79 8.51 5.18
CA SER A 48 1.55 8.73 3.77
C SER A 48 2.10 7.51 3.02
N VAL A 49 1.21 6.70 2.47
CA VAL A 49 1.55 5.39 1.93
C VAL A 49 1.35 5.37 0.43
N THR A 50 2.32 4.82 -0.28
CA THR A 50 2.21 4.49 -1.70
C THR A 50 2.34 2.99 -1.86
N VAL A 51 1.35 2.36 -2.48
CA VAL A 51 1.39 0.93 -2.83
C VAL A 51 1.45 0.81 -4.34
N GLU A 52 2.43 0.06 -4.82
CA GLU A 52 2.59 -0.24 -6.23
C GLU A 52 2.31 -1.72 -6.46
N LEU A 53 1.25 -2.02 -7.22
CA LEU A 53 0.95 -3.38 -7.66
C LEU A 53 1.62 -3.61 -9.00
N TYR A 54 2.34 -4.73 -9.11
CA TYR A 54 2.97 -5.16 -10.35
C TYR A 54 2.26 -6.41 -10.84
N GLU A 55 1.60 -6.29 -11.99
CA GLU A 55 0.67 -7.31 -12.51
C GLU A 55 1.15 -7.82 -13.85
N PRO A 56 1.41 -9.13 -14.01
CA PRO A 56 1.82 -9.68 -15.32
C PRO A 56 0.73 -9.53 -16.38
N ALA A 57 -0.52 -9.52 -15.97
CA ALA A 57 -1.70 -9.16 -16.74
C ALA A 57 -2.65 -8.39 -15.82
N PRO A 58 -3.58 -7.59 -16.35
CA PRO A 58 -4.51 -6.87 -15.48
C PRO A 58 -5.16 -7.79 -14.45
N ASP A 59 -5.02 -7.42 -13.17
CA ASP A 59 -5.43 -8.25 -12.04
C ASP A 59 -6.47 -7.51 -11.20
N ASP A 60 -7.71 -7.51 -11.70
CA ASP A 60 -8.80 -6.82 -11.03
C ASP A 60 -9.08 -7.39 -9.63
N ALA A 61 -8.81 -8.67 -9.42
CA ALA A 61 -9.02 -9.29 -8.11
C ALA A 61 -8.05 -8.75 -7.06
N ALA A 62 -6.77 -8.59 -7.41
CA ALA A 62 -5.78 -8.02 -6.51
C ALA A 62 -6.10 -6.57 -6.20
N GLU A 63 -6.49 -5.79 -7.20
CA GLU A 63 -6.87 -4.39 -7.03
C GLU A 63 -8.11 -4.28 -6.14
N ALA A 64 -9.12 -5.08 -6.39
CA ALA A 64 -10.34 -5.07 -5.58
C ALA A 64 -10.07 -5.48 -4.13
N ALA A 65 -9.16 -6.41 -3.90
CA ALA A 65 -8.79 -6.84 -2.56
C ALA A 65 -8.16 -5.70 -1.76
N LEU A 66 -7.25 -4.93 -2.36
CA LEU A 66 -6.65 -3.78 -1.71
C LEU A 66 -7.69 -2.68 -1.45
N GLU A 67 -8.46 -2.35 -2.48
CA GLU A 67 -9.49 -1.31 -2.36
C GLU A 67 -10.52 -1.67 -1.29
N GLY A 68 -10.91 -2.94 -1.22
CA GLY A 68 -11.83 -3.43 -0.21
C GLY A 68 -11.30 -3.29 1.21
N GLN A 69 -10.01 -3.55 1.41
CA GLN A 69 -9.39 -3.38 2.73
C GLN A 69 -9.33 -1.91 3.15
N LEU A 70 -9.02 -1.02 2.23
CA LEU A 70 -9.00 0.41 2.50
C LEU A 70 -10.40 0.94 2.79
N ASN A 71 -11.38 0.53 1.99
CA ASN A 71 -12.78 0.92 2.18
C ASN A 71 -13.33 0.42 3.52
N ALA A 72 -13.01 -0.82 3.89
CA ALA A 72 -13.47 -1.40 5.16
C ALA A 72 -12.92 -0.65 6.37
N ARG A 73 -11.77 -0.01 6.23
CA ARG A 73 -11.14 0.79 7.29
C ARG A 73 -11.46 2.28 7.20
N GLY A 74 -12.27 2.67 6.22
CA GLY A 74 -12.64 4.08 6.03
C GLY A 74 -11.48 4.95 5.59
N ILE A 75 -10.49 4.38 4.90
CA ILE A 75 -9.33 5.12 4.40
C ILE A 75 -9.60 5.52 2.95
N PRO A 76 -9.70 6.84 2.67
CA PRO A 76 -9.80 7.30 1.28
C PRO A 76 -8.50 7.04 0.55
N TRP A 77 -8.61 6.75 -0.73
CA TRP A 77 -7.44 6.42 -1.56
C TRP A 77 -7.57 7.03 -2.95
N ASP A 78 -6.39 7.26 -3.56
CA ASP A 78 -6.27 7.65 -4.96
C ASP A 78 -5.61 6.51 -5.72
N LYS A 79 -6.03 6.32 -6.96
CA LYS A 79 -5.53 5.26 -7.82
C LYS A 79 -5.17 5.84 -9.17
N GLN A 80 -3.94 5.58 -9.62
CA GLN A 80 -3.52 5.92 -10.98
C GLN A 80 -3.91 4.79 -11.92
N ASP A 81 -4.15 5.12 -13.19
CA ASP A 81 -4.45 4.13 -14.20
C ASP A 81 -3.26 3.19 -14.41
N ARG A 82 -3.54 1.99 -14.92
CA ARG A 82 -2.50 1.01 -15.20
C ARG A 82 -1.51 1.56 -16.21
N TYR A 83 -0.24 1.35 -15.91
CA TYR A 83 0.85 1.75 -16.77
C TYR A 83 1.69 0.51 -17.13
N TRP A 84 1.93 0.32 -18.43
CA TRP A 84 2.76 -0.80 -18.88
C TRP A 84 4.24 -0.48 -18.73
N LEU A 85 4.97 -1.34 -18.01
CA LEU A 85 6.41 -1.24 -17.83
C LEU A 85 7.10 -2.21 -18.80
N GLN A 86 7.66 -1.66 -19.85
CA GLN A 86 8.27 -2.47 -20.93
C GLN A 86 9.42 -3.32 -20.41
N ALA A 87 10.27 -2.78 -19.55
CA ALA A 87 11.45 -3.48 -19.04
C ALA A 87 11.06 -4.68 -18.17
N GLU A 88 10.02 -4.55 -17.37
CA GLU A 88 9.54 -5.60 -16.48
C GLU A 88 8.50 -6.51 -17.11
N GLN A 89 7.95 -6.13 -18.26
CA GLN A 89 6.85 -6.84 -18.91
C GLN A 89 5.67 -7.02 -17.97
N ARG A 90 5.30 -5.93 -17.27
CA ARG A 90 4.23 -5.92 -16.27
C ARG A 90 3.50 -4.60 -16.31
N TYR A 91 2.26 -4.62 -15.82
CA TYR A 91 1.52 -3.40 -15.51
C TYR A 91 1.84 -2.95 -14.09
N GLN A 92 1.89 -1.63 -13.91
CA GLN A 92 2.03 -1.01 -12.60
C GLN A 92 0.76 -0.23 -12.28
N VAL A 93 0.20 -0.49 -11.10
CA VAL A 93 -0.93 0.28 -10.58
C VAL A 93 -0.50 0.90 -9.27
N ILE A 94 -0.65 2.20 -9.15
CA ILE A 94 -0.19 2.95 -7.98
C ILE A 94 -1.38 3.45 -7.19
N TYR A 95 -1.37 3.17 -5.90
CA TYR A 95 -2.33 3.68 -4.93
C TYR A 95 -1.63 4.58 -3.94
N ASP A 96 -2.23 5.73 -3.66
CA ASP A 96 -1.78 6.64 -2.62
C ASP A 96 -2.89 6.82 -1.61
N PHE A 97 -2.54 6.73 -0.33
CA PHE A 97 -3.49 6.99 0.75
C PHE A 97 -2.76 7.42 2.01
N ASP A 98 -3.49 8.14 2.84
CA ASP A 98 -3.00 8.62 4.12
C ASP A 98 -3.86 8.06 5.23
N TYR A 99 -3.23 7.77 6.37
CA TYR A 99 -3.98 7.46 7.57
C TYR A 99 -3.23 7.94 8.81
N VAL A 100 -3.95 8.07 9.90
CA VAL A 100 -3.41 8.56 11.17
C VAL A 100 -3.49 7.45 12.20
N GLU A 101 -2.39 7.27 12.91
CA GLU A 101 -2.32 6.33 14.01
C GLU A 101 -2.03 7.09 15.28
N LYS A 102 -2.84 6.86 16.32
CA LYS A 102 -2.64 7.47 17.60
C LYS A 102 -2.11 6.42 18.57
N ARG A 103 -0.95 6.68 19.14
CA ARG A 103 -0.33 5.77 20.11
C ARG A 103 -0.19 6.46 21.45
N ARG A 104 -0.43 5.71 22.50
CA ARG A 104 -0.13 6.13 23.85
C ARG A 104 1.30 5.75 24.18
N LEU A 105 2.06 6.73 24.60
CA LEU A 105 3.47 6.55 24.98
C LEU A 105 3.60 5.99 26.40
#